data_3d24168c96a621631580c59929c5ceb1
#
_entry.id   3d24168c96a621631580c59929c5ceb1
#
_cell.length_a   1.000
_cell.length_b   1.000
_cell.length_c   1.000
_cell.angle_alpha   90.00
_cell.angle_beta   90.00
_cell.angle_gamma   90.00
#
_symmetry.space_group_name_H-M   'P 1'
#
loop_
_entity.id
_entity.type
_entity.pdbx_description
1 polymer ?
#
loop_
_entity_poly.entity_id
_entity_poly.type
_entity_poly.pdbx_seq_one_letter_code
_entity_poly.pdbx_strand_id
1 'polypeptide(L)'
;SVRKDLEKGKLTLPLIHHLASSRPDVRARSLVLLEEAGEGRTDAPSAIVALRAAIDATDSISYARQVARSLVAEAKQQLLELPDSTARQGLLAAADAVVNREL
;
A
#
# COMPACT_ATOMS: atom_id res chain seq x y z
N SER A 1 3.50 -5.10 -5.98
CA SER A 1 2.77 -5.78 -4.93
C SER A 1 3.40 -5.52 -3.55
N VAL A 2 2.63 -5.73 -2.51
CA VAL A 2 3.11 -5.57 -1.12
C VAL A 2 4.28 -6.50 -0.83
N ARG A 3 4.22 -7.74 -1.31
CA ARG A 3 5.31 -8.70 -1.11
C ARG A 3 6.65 -8.21 -1.67
N LYS A 4 6.64 -7.71 -2.91
CA LYS A 4 7.85 -7.19 -3.54
C LYS A 4 8.40 -5.98 -2.80
N ASP A 5 7.52 -5.11 -2.32
CA ASP A 5 7.91 -3.94 -1.55
C ASP A 5 8.54 -4.33 -0.22
N LEU A 6 8.01 -5.34 0.46
CA LEU A 6 8.58 -5.86 1.71
C LEU A 6 9.96 -6.46 1.49
N GLU A 7 10.15 -7.20 0.39
CA GLU A 7 11.46 -7.77 0.02
C GLU A 7 12.52 -6.70 -0.18
N LYS A 8 12.12 -5.53 -0.70
CA LYS A 8 13.02 -4.40 -0.96
C LYS A 8 13.14 -3.45 0.21
N GLY A 9 12.43 -3.70 1.31
CA GLY A 9 12.42 -2.83 2.48
C GLY A 9 11.74 -1.50 2.27
N LYS A 10 10.85 -1.41 1.29
CA LYS A 10 10.15 -0.15 0.98
C LYS A 10 9.05 0.13 2.00
N LEU A 11 8.97 1.40 2.43
CA LEU A 11 7.88 1.89 3.26
C LEU A 11 6.70 2.25 2.38
N THR A 12 5.73 1.35 2.29
CA THR A 12 4.47 1.58 1.58
C THR A 12 3.40 2.03 2.55
N LEU A 13 2.30 2.57 2.04
CA LEU A 13 1.20 3.03 2.88
C LEU A 13 0.63 1.93 3.80
N PRO A 14 0.41 0.68 3.35
CA PRO A 14 -0.02 -0.38 4.26
C PRO A 14 0.94 -0.62 5.42
N LEU A 15 2.25 -0.63 5.16
CA LEU A 15 3.25 -0.84 6.20
C LEU A 15 3.28 0.34 7.18
N ILE A 16 3.23 1.56 6.68
CA ILE A 16 3.21 2.77 7.52
C ILE A 16 1.98 2.76 8.42
N HIS A 17 0.81 2.46 7.88
CA HIS A 17 -0.42 2.38 8.67
C HIS A 17 -0.32 1.30 9.73
N HIS A 18 0.18 0.11 9.38
CA HIS A 18 0.39 -0.98 10.32
C HIS A 18 1.26 -0.54 11.51
N LEU A 19 2.42 0.05 11.21
CA LEU A 19 3.35 0.48 12.27
C LEU A 19 2.74 1.57 13.16
N ALA A 20 1.99 2.52 12.57
CA ALA A 20 1.35 3.59 13.33
C ALA A 20 0.18 3.10 14.17
N SER A 21 -0.56 2.08 13.71
CA SER A 21 -1.76 1.58 14.36
C SER A 21 -1.50 0.46 15.35
N SER A 22 -0.30 -0.13 15.34
CA SER A 22 0.03 -1.27 16.16
C SER A 22 0.40 -0.87 17.59
N ARG A 23 0.17 -1.78 18.51
CA ARG A 23 0.67 -1.67 19.88
C ARG A 23 2.22 -1.70 19.85
N PRO A 24 2.88 -1.12 20.87
CA PRO A 24 4.36 -1.06 20.88
C PRO A 24 5.05 -2.41 20.75
N ASP A 25 4.52 -3.46 21.36
CA ASP A 25 5.07 -4.81 21.25
C ASP A 25 4.95 -5.38 19.83
N VAL A 26 3.79 -5.20 19.21
CA VAL A 26 3.56 -5.62 17.82
C VAL A 26 4.43 -4.81 16.85
N ARG A 27 4.53 -3.51 17.07
CA ARG A 27 5.38 -2.64 16.25
C ARG A 27 6.83 -3.08 16.31
N ALA A 28 7.36 -3.35 17.50
CA ALA A 28 8.73 -3.81 17.67
C ALA A 28 8.97 -5.14 16.94
N ARG A 29 8.04 -6.08 17.04
CA ARG A 29 8.10 -7.35 16.34
C ARG A 29 8.08 -7.16 14.82
N SER A 30 7.20 -6.29 14.32
CA SER A 30 7.10 -6.00 12.88
C SER A 30 8.37 -5.36 12.33
N LEU A 31 9.02 -4.49 13.09
CA LEU A 31 10.29 -3.89 12.68
C LEU A 31 11.40 -4.94 12.55
N VAL A 32 11.45 -5.90 13.48
CA VAL A 32 12.39 -7.03 13.40
C VAL A 32 12.09 -7.87 12.16
N LEU A 33 10.82 -8.19 11.91
CA LEU A 33 10.41 -8.95 10.73
C LEU A 33 10.76 -8.23 9.43
N LEU A 34 10.62 -6.91 9.40
CA LEU A 34 10.96 -6.12 8.22
C LEU A 34 12.46 -6.22 7.92
N GLU A 35 13.30 -6.17 8.92
CA GLU A 35 14.74 -6.36 8.75
C GLU A 35 15.07 -7.77 8.25
N GLU A 36 14.44 -8.80 8.83
CA GLU A 36 14.62 -10.19 8.43
C GLU A 36 14.09 -10.48 7.02
N ALA A 37 13.12 -9.72 6.55
CA ALA A 37 12.54 -9.85 5.21
C ALA A 37 13.42 -9.26 4.11
N GLY A 38 14.51 -8.59 4.45
CA GLY A 38 15.43 -7.96 3.50
C GLY A 38 16.00 -8.94 2.48
N GLU A 39 16.29 -8.42 1.29
CA GLU A 39 16.86 -9.21 0.20
C GLU A 39 18.17 -9.90 0.62
N GLY A 40 18.30 -11.17 0.24
CA GLY A 40 19.49 -11.95 0.55
C GLY A 40 19.54 -12.56 1.95
N ARG A 41 18.53 -12.34 2.77
CA ARG A 41 18.43 -12.95 4.11
C ARG A 41 17.92 -14.38 4.00
N THR A 42 18.50 -15.28 4.78
CA THR A 42 18.13 -16.71 4.78
C THR A 42 16.69 -16.93 5.27
N ASP A 43 16.25 -16.12 6.22
CA ASP A 43 14.93 -16.19 6.86
C ASP A 43 13.88 -15.29 6.20
N ALA A 44 14.23 -14.63 5.09
CA ALA A 44 13.35 -13.66 4.42
C ALA A 44 11.98 -14.22 4.04
N PRO A 45 11.83 -15.41 3.45
CA PRO A 45 10.51 -15.92 3.08
C PRO A 45 9.56 -16.07 4.28
N SER A 46 10.05 -16.60 5.40
CA SER A 46 9.27 -16.74 6.62
C SER A 46 8.90 -15.40 7.23
N ALA A 47 9.84 -14.45 7.23
CA ALA A 47 9.63 -13.11 7.75
C ALA A 47 8.58 -12.36 6.93
N ILE A 48 8.60 -12.49 5.61
CA ILE A 48 7.61 -11.87 4.72
C ILE A 48 6.20 -12.39 5.02
N VAL A 49 6.04 -13.70 5.17
CA VAL A 49 4.75 -14.30 5.49
C VAL A 49 4.23 -13.79 6.84
N ALA A 50 5.07 -13.76 7.86
CA ALA A 50 4.70 -13.28 9.19
C ALA A 50 4.37 -11.79 9.19
N LEU A 51 5.14 -10.97 8.48
CA LEU A 51 4.91 -9.53 8.38
C LEU A 51 3.61 -9.24 7.62
N ARG A 52 3.34 -9.97 6.54
CA ARG A 52 2.09 -9.83 5.79
C ARG A 52 0.88 -10.16 6.65
N ALA A 53 0.95 -11.22 7.45
CA ALA A 53 -0.12 -11.58 8.38
C ALA A 53 -0.34 -10.48 9.42
N ALA A 54 0.73 -9.87 9.93
CA ALA A 54 0.63 -8.76 10.88
C ALA A 54 -0.02 -7.52 10.24
N ILE A 55 0.33 -7.20 8.99
CA ILE A 55 -0.26 -6.09 8.23
C ILE A 55 -1.77 -6.34 8.01
N ASP A 56 -2.14 -7.56 7.68
CA ASP A 56 -3.55 -7.93 7.49
C ASP A 56 -4.35 -7.81 8.80
N ALA A 57 -3.74 -8.12 9.93
CA ALA A 57 -4.39 -8.03 11.25
C ALA A 57 -4.77 -6.59 11.65
N THR A 58 -4.12 -5.58 11.08
CA THR A 58 -4.45 -4.17 11.30
C THR A 58 -5.31 -3.56 10.20
N ASP A 59 -5.78 -4.36 9.26
CA ASP A 59 -6.56 -3.94 8.09
C ASP A 59 -5.87 -2.86 7.25
N SER A 60 -4.54 -2.88 7.24
CA SER A 60 -3.74 -1.80 6.65
C SER A 60 -3.83 -1.76 5.13
N ILE A 61 -4.03 -2.91 4.48
CA ILE A 61 -4.20 -2.96 3.01
C ILE A 61 -5.56 -2.35 2.63
N SER A 62 -6.62 -2.67 3.37
CA SER A 62 -7.93 -2.07 3.16
C SER A 62 -7.91 -0.57 3.38
N TYR A 63 -7.21 -0.09 4.40
CA TYR A 63 -7.00 1.32 4.66
C TYR A 63 -6.31 2.01 3.47
N ALA A 64 -5.21 1.43 2.98
CA ALA A 64 -4.46 1.98 1.86
C ALA A 64 -5.30 2.06 0.58
N ARG A 65 -6.10 1.03 0.31
CA ARG A 65 -7.04 1.04 -0.82
C ARG A 65 -8.08 2.14 -0.70
N GLN A 66 -8.62 2.32 0.50
CA GLN A 66 -9.61 3.37 0.74
C GLN A 66 -9.02 4.76 0.54
N VAL A 67 -7.80 5.01 1.01
CA VAL A 67 -7.09 6.27 0.77
C VAL A 67 -6.88 6.50 -0.72
N ALA A 68 -6.43 5.48 -1.45
CA ALA A 68 -6.22 5.58 -2.89
C ALA A 68 -7.54 5.92 -3.63
N ARG A 69 -8.63 5.24 -3.28
CA ARG A 69 -9.95 5.51 -3.87
C ARG A 69 -10.41 6.94 -3.60
N SER A 70 -10.21 7.44 -2.39
CA SER A 70 -10.59 8.80 -2.01
C SER A 70 -9.80 9.85 -2.79
N LEU A 71 -8.49 9.64 -2.95
CA LEU A 71 -7.64 10.55 -3.73
C LEU A 71 -8.03 10.55 -5.20
N VAL A 72 -8.33 9.38 -5.76
CA VAL A 72 -8.77 9.26 -7.16
C VAL A 72 -10.13 9.92 -7.36
N ALA A 73 -11.07 9.76 -6.42
CA ALA A 73 -12.36 10.41 -6.48
C ALA A 73 -12.23 11.94 -6.50
N GLU A 74 -11.35 12.50 -5.65
CA GLU A 74 -11.04 13.95 -5.66
C GLU A 74 -10.47 14.40 -6.99
N ALA A 75 -9.48 13.65 -7.51
CA ALA A 75 -8.86 13.97 -8.79
C ALA A 75 -9.88 13.96 -9.93
N LYS A 76 -10.78 12.98 -9.95
CA LYS A 76 -11.85 12.91 -10.95
C LYS A 76 -12.78 14.11 -10.88
N GLN A 77 -13.13 14.57 -9.69
CA GLN A 77 -13.96 15.77 -9.53
C GLN A 77 -13.30 16.98 -10.16
N GLN A 78 -12.01 17.15 -9.97
CA GLN A 78 -11.26 18.25 -10.58
C GLN A 78 -11.19 18.13 -12.10
N LEU A 79 -11.02 16.91 -12.62
CA LEU A 79 -10.97 16.67 -14.07
C LEU A 79 -12.32 16.96 -14.73
N LEU A 80 -13.43 16.73 -14.04
CA LEU A 80 -14.78 17.04 -14.57
C LEU A 80 -15.03 18.53 -14.73
N GLU A 81 -14.26 19.39 -14.09
CA GLU A 81 -14.34 20.84 -14.27
C GLU A 81 -13.69 21.30 -15.58
N LEU A 82 -12.88 20.45 -16.21
CA LEU A 82 -12.26 20.74 -17.49
C LEU A 82 -13.24 20.49 -18.64
N PRO A 83 -13.07 21.17 -19.81
CA PRO A 83 -13.88 20.88 -20.99
C PRO A 83 -13.74 19.40 -21.39
N ASP A 84 -14.84 18.83 -21.91
CA ASP A 84 -14.81 17.47 -22.42
C ASP A 84 -13.86 17.37 -23.62
N SER A 85 -12.98 16.38 -23.58
CA SER A 85 -11.94 16.16 -24.59
C SER A 85 -11.38 14.74 -24.49
N THR A 86 -10.70 14.31 -25.53
CA THR A 86 -9.98 13.03 -25.51
C THR A 86 -8.95 13.00 -24.39
N ALA A 87 -8.26 14.11 -24.14
CA ALA A 87 -7.29 14.23 -23.06
C ALA A 87 -7.93 14.02 -21.68
N ARG A 88 -9.10 14.65 -21.44
CA ARG A 88 -9.83 14.47 -20.18
C ARG A 88 -10.27 13.02 -20.01
N GLN A 89 -10.79 12.39 -21.04
CA GLN A 89 -11.20 10.99 -21.02
C GLN A 89 -10.03 10.06 -20.71
N GLY A 90 -8.87 10.32 -21.30
CA GLY A 90 -7.65 9.56 -21.02
C GLY A 90 -7.18 9.68 -19.59
N LEU A 91 -7.25 10.89 -19.00
CA LEU A 91 -6.89 11.12 -17.60
C LEU A 91 -7.85 10.42 -16.65
N LEU A 92 -9.15 10.43 -16.95
CA LEU A 92 -10.14 9.71 -16.14
C LEU A 92 -9.90 8.21 -16.17
N ALA A 93 -9.59 7.65 -17.34
CA ALA A 93 -9.26 6.23 -17.48
C ALA A 93 -7.99 5.87 -16.70
N ALA A 94 -6.97 6.73 -16.74
CA ALA A 94 -5.73 6.53 -15.99
C ALA A 94 -6.00 6.54 -14.47
N ALA A 95 -6.86 7.43 -14.00
CA ALA A 95 -7.24 7.50 -12.57
C ALA A 95 -7.92 6.20 -12.13
N ASP A 96 -8.83 5.65 -12.94
CA ASP A 96 -9.48 4.37 -12.66
C ASP A 96 -8.48 3.22 -12.60
N ALA A 97 -7.49 3.22 -13.49
CA ALA A 97 -6.45 2.20 -13.52
C ALA A 97 -5.61 2.19 -12.24
N VAL A 98 -5.34 3.36 -11.67
CA VAL A 98 -4.60 3.47 -10.40
C VAL A 98 -5.34 2.77 -9.25
N VAL A 99 -6.65 2.95 -9.15
CA VAL A 99 -7.47 2.32 -8.10
C VAL A 99 -7.50 0.80 -8.25
N ASN A 100 -7.51 0.32 -9.48
CA ASN A 100 -7.63 -1.12 -9.77
C ASN A 100 -6.29 -1.85 -9.67
N ARG A 101 -5.20 -1.15 -9.39
CA ARG A 101 -3.92 -1.80 -9.14
C ARG A 101 -3.93 -2.57 -7.83
N GLU A 102 -3.22 -3.69 -7.83
CA GLU A 102 -2.93 -4.45 -6.61
C GLU A 102 -1.99 -3.65 -5.72
N LEU A 103 -2.36 -3.51 -4.47
CA LEU A 103 -1.56 -2.83 -3.45
C LEU A 103 -0.58 -3.77 -2.75
#